data_bc6e9a5c11227670de02b57a035cad5a
#
_entry.id   bc6e9a5c11227670de02b57a035cad5a
#
_cell.length_a   1.000
_cell.length_b   1.000
_cell.length_c   1.000
_cell.angle_alpha   90.00
_cell.angle_beta   90.00
_cell.angle_gamma   90.00
#
_symmetry.space_group_name_H-M   'P 1'
#
loop_
_entity.id
_entity.type
_entity.pdbx_description
1 polymer ?
#
loop_
_entity_poly.entity_id
_entity_poly.type
_entity_poly.pdbx_seq_one_letter_code
_entity_poly.pdbx_strand_id
1 'polypeptide(L)'
;EENYHKIFSLYDGIPGYIFNSPVQITDDNTIWWGNECGLVCYDAAKSWSEIGTKEVQPPVITSISVAGRPLCPGETLMPVSAPFIDEVFLSVNDNNISFTFSALNYAVENTDLYEYCLEEYDKEWKTLMKGNQVSYTELPVGDYMFRVRAASNPAAIKAVRVVVAGNTPFIRWIVVLSVVVCCILIYFYSGLLGKYRTMKEYINKKTESSEENRKEKYQKS
;
A
#
# COMPACT_ATOMS: atom_id res chain seq x y z
N GLU A 1 -2.20 -45.33 19.89
CA GLU A 1 -3.13 -45.06 18.80
C GLU A 1 -3.93 -43.84 19.16
N GLU A 2 -3.64 -42.69 18.53
CA GLU A 2 -4.47 -41.50 18.69
C GLU A 2 -5.77 -41.73 17.95
N ASN A 3 -6.90 -41.75 18.67
CA ASN A 3 -8.21 -41.82 18.06
C ASN A 3 -8.58 -40.44 17.51
N TYR A 4 -8.36 -40.24 16.22
CA TYR A 4 -8.87 -39.06 15.53
C TYR A 4 -10.37 -39.23 15.22
N HIS A 5 -11.15 -38.23 15.54
CA HIS A 5 -12.55 -38.14 15.13
C HIS A 5 -12.78 -36.80 14.43
N LYS A 6 -13.59 -36.81 13.40
CA LYS A 6 -14.02 -35.61 12.69
C LYS A 6 -15.53 -35.49 12.78
N ILE A 7 -15.97 -34.29 13.14
CA ILE A 7 -17.39 -33.93 13.16
C ILE A 7 -17.69 -33.17 11.89
N PHE A 8 -18.69 -33.61 11.16
CA PHE A 8 -19.18 -32.95 9.96
C PHE A 8 -20.41 -32.10 10.29
N SER A 9 -20.55 -30.98 9.60
CA SER A 9 -21.62 -30.00 9.79
C SER A 9 -22.31 -29.68 8.45
N LEU A 10 -23.35 -28.85 8.47
CA LEU A 10 -24.00 -28.34 7.25
C LEU A 10 -23.01 -27.66 6.30
N TYR A 11 -21.94 -27.13 6.81
CA TYR A 11 -20.92 -26.41 6.02
C TYR A 11 -19.91 -27.35 5.33
N ASP A 12 -19.86 -28.60 5.79
CA ASP A 12 -19.10 -29.66 5.12
C ASP A 12 -19.92 -30.31 3.99
N GLY A 13 -21.10 -29.76 3.67
CA GLY A 13 -21.97 -30.26 2.62
C GLY A 13 -23.00 -31.31 3.08
N ILE A 14 -23.14 -31.50 4.41
CA ILE A 14 -24.22 -32.33 4.93
C ILE A 14 -25.53 -31.58 4.79
N PRO A 15 -26.56 -32.12 4.10
CA PRO A 15 -27.78 -31.38 3.79
C PRO A 15 -28.73 -31.21 5.00
N GLY A 16 -28.52 -31.92 6.10
CA GLY A 16 -29.35 -31.84 7.30
C GLY A 16 -28.75 -32.62 8.46
N TYR A 17 -29.30 -32.47 9.67
CA TYR A 17 -28.79 -33.10 10.90
C TYR A 17 -29.54 -34.39 11.30
N ILE A 18 -30.66 -34.70 10.67
CA ILE A 18 -31.47 -35.84 11.05
C ILE A 18 -31.21 -37.02 10.10
N PHE A 19 -30.58 -38.04 10.61
CA PHE A 19 -30.22 -39.25 9.86
C PHE A 19 -31.18 -40.37 10.26
N ASN A 20 -32.10 -40.73 9.36
CA ASN A 20 -33.19 -41.68 9.61
C ASN A 20 -32.99 -43.05 8.95
N SER A 21 -31.89 -43.22 8.19
CA SER A 21 -31.64 -44.42 7.44
C SER A 21 -30.45 -45.21 7.96
N PRO A 22 -30.44 -46.54 7.81
CA PRO A 22 -29.22 -47.30 8.11
C PRO A 22 -28.06 -46.86 7.22
N VAL A 23 -26.88 -46.93 7.78
CA VAL A 23 -25.63 -46.67 7.08
C VAL A 23 -25.32 -47.88 6.20
N GLN A 24 -24.96 -47.69 4.95
CA GLN A 24 -24.44 -48.71 4.06
C GLN A 24 -22.98 -48.41 3.69
N ILE A 25 -22.15 -49.43 3.79
CA ILE A 25 -20.75 -49.36 3.37
C ILE A 25 -20.61 -50.24 2.14
N THR A 26 -20.09 -49.68 1.07
CA THR A 26 -19.82 -50.39 -0.20
C THR A 26 -18.42 -50.99 -0.22
N ASP A 27 -18.12 -51.91 -1.14
CA ASP A 27 -16.84 -52.66 -1.22
C ASP A 27 -15.64 -51.73 -1.46
N ASP A 28 -15.86 -50.52 -1.97
CA ASP A 28 -14.86 -49.46 -2.16
C ASP A 28 -14.64 -48.57 -0.92
N ASN A 29 -15.17 -48.99 0.24
CA ASN A 29 -15.14 -48.20 1.49
C ASN A 29 -15.90 -46.88 1.43
N THR A 30 -16.78 -46.70 0.48
CA THR A 30 -17.68 -45.54 0.46
C THR A 30 -18.84 -45.75 1.43
N ILE A 31 -19.09 -44.78 2.28
CA ILE A 31 -20.14 -44.80 3.27
C ILE A 31 -21.34 -43.99 2.75
N TRP A 32 -22.50 -44.62 2.73
CA TRP A 32 -23.76 -44.00 2.31
C TRP A 32 -24.75 -43.96 3.45
N TRP A 33 -25.41 -42.82 3.65
CA TRP A 33 -26.55 -42.72 4.57
C TRP A 33 -27.54 -41.65 4.10
N GLY A 34 -28.81 -41.92 4.39
CA GLY A 34 -29.89 -40.98 4.14
C GLY A 34 -30.12 -40.04 5.29
N ASN A 35 -30.48 -38.82 4.98
CA ASN A 35 -31.02 -37.87 5.95
C ASN A 35 -32.34 -37.26 5.41
N GLU A 36 -32.94 -36.37 6.19
CA GLU A 36 -34.20 -35.71 5.86
C GLU A 36 -34.19 -34.93 4.53
N CYS A 37 -33.03 -34.49 4.09
CA CYS A 37 -32.87 -33.65 2.92
C CYS A 37 -32.24 -34.36 1.72
N GLY A 38 -31.77 -35.62 1.87
CA GLY A 38 -31.17 -36.35 0.77
C GLY A 38 -30.26 -37.50 1.17
N LEU A 39 -29.38 -37.88 0.27
CA LEU A 39 -28.41 -38.96 0.43
C LEU A 39 -26.99 -38.35 0.60
N VAL A 40 -26.32 -38.77 1.66
CA VAL A 40 -24.92 -38.38 1.93
C VAL A 40 -24.02 -39.54 1.51
N CYS A 41 -22.97 -39.20 0.76
CA CYS A 41 -21.92 -40.10 0.35
C CYS A 41 -20.58 -39.62 0.92
N TYR A 42 -19.86 -40.51 1.58
CA TYR A 42 -18.56 -40.23 2.15
C TYR A 42 -17.54 -41.29 1.70
N ASP A 43 -16.54 -40.84 0.95
CA ASP A 43 -15.42 -41.68 0.53
C ASP A 43 -14.32 -41.58 1.58
N ALA A 44 -14.23 -42.59 2.45
CA ALA A 44 -13.27 -42.63 3.54
C ALA A 44 -11.83 -42.66 3.07
N ALA A 45 -11.53 -43.21 1.92
CA ALA A 45 -10.19 -43.31 1.36
C ALA A 45 -9.67 -41.97 0.86
N LYS A 46 -10.54 -41.15 0.22
CA LYS A 46 -10.21 -39.84 -0.31
C LYS A 46 -10.09 -38.77 0.75
N SER A 47 -11.01 -38.80 1.70
CA SER A 47 -11.15 -37.67 2.62
C SER A 47 -9.95 -37.43 3.52
N TRP A 48 -9.26 -38.49 3.94
CA TRP A 48 -8.07 -38.34 4.81
C TRP A 48 -6.82 -37.88 4.05
N SER A 49 -6.67 -38.21 2.77
CA SER A 49 -5.55 -37.76 1.95
C SER A 49 -5.70 -36.29 1.48
N GLU A 50 -6.93 -35.84 1.28
CA GLU A 50 -7.23 -34.47 0.81
C GLU A 50 -7.31 -33.45 1.97
N ILE A 51 -7.65 -33.89 3.17
CA ILE A 51 -7.75 -33.01 4.35
C ILE A 51 -6.37 -32.53 4.83
N GLY A 52 -5.31 -33.30 4.58
CA GLY A 52 -3.95 -32.99 5.05
C GLY A 52 -3.13 -32.03 4.19
N THR A 53 -3.58 -31.69 2.99
CA THR A 53 -2.74 -30.97 2.00
C THR A 53 -3.39 -29.76 1.36
N LYS A 54 -4.43 -29.20 1.96
CA LYS A 54 -4.94 -27.94 1.45
C LYS A 54 -3.86 -26.88 1.70
N GLU A 55 -3.16 -26.51 0.64
CA GLU A 55 -2.21 -25.40 0.64
C GLU A 55 -2.95 -24.16 1.15
N VAL A 56 -2.68 -23.79 2.40
CA VAL A 56 -3.35 -22.64 3.02
C VAL A 56 -2.79 -21.39 2.36
N GLN A 57 -3.59 -20.78 1.51
CA GLN A 57 -3.25 -19.55 0.83
C GLN A 57 -3.11 -18.39 1.83
N PRO A 58 -2.27 -17.40 1.54
CA PRO A 58 -2.19 -16.21 2.37
C PRO A 58 -3.56 -15.50 2.41
N PRO A 59 -3.87 -14.80 3.50
CA PRO A 59 -5.06 -13.97 3.55
C PRO A 59 -5.09 -12.94 2.43
N VAL A 60 -6.26 -12.70 1.89
CA VAL A 60 -6.49 -11.73 0.82
C VAL A 60 -7.02 -10.44 1.42
N ILE A 61 -6.45 -9.30 1.06
CA ILE A 61 -7.02 -7.99 1.41
C ILE A 61 -8.30 -7.79 0.60
N THR A 62 -9.43 -7.68 1.26
CA THR A 62 -10.74 -7.55 0.61
C THR A 62 -11.19 -6.11 0.49
N SER A 63 -10.76 -5.23 1.40
CA SER A 63 -11.06 -3.80 1.37
C SER A 63 -9.99 -3.00 2.10
N ILE A 64 -9.78 -1.77 1.64
CA ILE A 64 -8.96 -0.76 2.31
C ILE A 64 -9.82 0.49 2.46
N SER A 65 -9.78 1.08 3.65
CA SER A 65 -10.46 2.35 3.93
C SER A 65 -9.45 3.39 4.43
N VAL A 66 -9.58 4.62 3.95
CA VAL A 66 -8.76 5.76 4.38
C VAL A 66 -9.67 6.84 4.92
N ALA A 67 -9.35 7.36 6.11
CA ALA A 67 -10.16 8.33 6.85
C ALA A 67 -11.64 7.88 6.99
N GLY A 68 -11.87 6.57 7.19
CA GLY A 68 -13.20 5.97 7.32
C GLY A 68 -13.95 5.76 6.00
N ARG A 69 -13.42 6.18 4.87
CA ARG A 69 -14.00 5.99 3.53
C ARG A 69 -13.36 4.77 2.85
N PRO A 70 -14.16 3.77 2.42
CA PRO A 70 -13.64 2.68 1.62
C PRO A 70 -13.13 3.20 0.28
N LEU A 71 -11.96 2.71 -0.14
CA LEU A 71 -11.39 3.03 -1.44
C LEU A 71 -12.03 2.15 -2.51
N CYS A 72 -12.25 2.73 -3.68
CA CYS A 72 -12.76 2.02 -4.86
C CYS A 72 -11.63 1.77 -5.88
N PRO A 73 -11.64 0.63 -6.58
CA PRO A 73 -10.70 0.37 -7.65
C PRO A 73 -10.76 1.46 -8.74
N GLY A 74 -9.59 1.91 -9.20
CA GLY A 74 -9.46 3.02 -10.16
C GLY A 74 -9.28 4.40 -9.55
N GLU A 75 -9.36 4.54 -8.22
CA GLU A 75 -8.97 5.77 -7.52
C GLU A 75 -7.44 5.91 -7.47
N THR A 76 -6.94 7.15 -7.31
CA THR A 76 -5.50 7.44 -7.23
C THR A 76 -4.81 6.65 -6.12
N LEU A 77 -5.49 6.46 -4.98
CA LEU A 77 -4.96 5.71 -3.83
C LEU A 77 -5.08 4.18 -4.01
N MET A 78 -5.96 3.73 -4.91
CA MET A 78 -6.19 2.31 -5.18
C MET A 78 -6.37 2.08 -6.70
N PRO A 79 -5.29 2.08 -7.48
CA PRO A 79 -5.36 1.91 -8.94
C PRO A 79 -5.85 0.52 -9.36
N VAL A 80 -5.67 -0.47 -8.52
CA VAL A 80 -6.09 -1.86 -8.73
C VAL A 80 -7.03 -2.31 -7.62
N SER A 81 -7.69 -3.45 -7.76
CA SER A 81 -8.54 -4.02 -6.71
C SER A 81 -7.73 -4.39 -5.48
N ALA A 82 -8.34 -4.30 -4.29
CA ALA A 82 -7.69 -4.53 -3.00
C ALA A 82 -6.86 -5.83 -2.89
N PRO A 83 -7.28 -6.98 -3.45
CA PRO A 83 -6.48 -8.21 -3.45
C PRO A 83 -5.12 -8.09 -4.13
N PHE A 84 -5.00 -7.22 -5.13
CA PHE A 84 -3.83 -7.06 -5.99
C PHE A 84 -3.02 -5.80 -5.66
N ILE A 85 -3.40 -5.09 -4.60
CA ILE A 85 -2.68 -3.89 -4.20
C ILE A 85 -1.39 -4.28 -3.46
N ASP A 86 -0.29 -3.66 -3.83
CA ASP A 86 1.01 -3.86 -3.20
C ASP A 86 1.46 -2.64 -2.41
N GLU A 87 0.93 -1.44 -2.74
CA GLU A 87 1.27 -0.22 -2.03
C GLU A 87 0.11 0.79 -1.98
N VAL A 88 0.04 1.56 -0.90
CA VAL A 88 -0.92 2.65 -0.68
C VAL A 88 -0.17 3.89 -0.22
N PHE A 89 -0.44 5.03 -0.88
CA PHE A 89 0.13 6.33 -0.51
C PHE A 89 -0.89 7.14 0.27
N LEU A 90 -0.54 7.55 1.48
CA LEU A 90 -1.37 8.38 2.34
C LEU A 90 -0.78 9.78 2.44
N SER A 91 -1.65 10.77 2.65
CA SER A 91 -1.26 12.11 3.06
C SER A 91 -1.22 12.19 4.59
N VAL A 92 -0.40 13.07 5.15
CA VAL A 92 -0.39 13.35 6.58
C VAL A 92 -1.76 13.79 7.13
N ASN A 93 -2.62 14.33 6.27
CA ASN A 93 -3.97 14.75 6.64
C ASN A 93 -4.99 13.59 6.62
N ASP A 94 -4.68 12.51 5.90
CA ASP A 94 -5.52 11.32 5.73
C ASP A 94 -4.72 10.06 6.11
N ASN A 95 -4.12 10.10 7.31
CA ASN A 95 -3.21 9.08 7.84
C ASN A 95 -3.89 8.01 8.69
N ASN A 96 -5.21 7.89 8.57
CA ASN A 96 -6.00 6.82 9.18
C ASN A 96 -6.31 5.77 8.13
N ILE A 97 -5.84 4.54 8.32
CA ILE A 97 -6.04 3.44 7.38
C ILE A 97 -6.63 2.23 8.06
N SER A 98 -7.53 1.54 7.38
CA SER A 98 -8.10 0.27 7.84
C SER A 98 -8.00 -0.77 6.74
N PHE A 99 -7.59 -1.98 7.12
CA PHE A 99 -7.50 -3.13 6.24
C PHE A 99 -8.58 -4.14 6.65
N THR A 100 -9.35 -4.61 5.68
CA THR A 100 -10.23 -5.78 5.83
C THR A 100 -9.64 -6.91 5.00
N PHE A 101 -9.57 -8.11 5.57
CA PHE A 101 -8.94 -9.27 4.93
C PHE A 101 -9.70 -10.55 5.25
N SER A 102 -9.46 -11.60 4.45
CA SER A 102 -10.04 -12.92 4.64
C SER A 102 -9.07 -14.00 4.18
N ALA A 103 -8.99 -15.08 4.93
CA ALA A 103 -8.25 -16.27 4.51
C ALA A 103 -8.97 -17.07 3.41
N LEU A 104 -10.22 -16.66 3.03
CA LEU A 104 -11.09 -17.38 2.09
C LEU A 104 -11.26 -18.87 2.45
N ASN A 105 -11.11 -19.16 3.73
CA ASN A 105 -11.30 -20.51 4.24
C ASN A 105 -12.78 -20.69 4.59
N TYR A 106 -13.47 -21.48 3.76
CA TYR A 106 -14.91 -21.75 3.93
C TYR A 106 -15.19 -22.94 4.84
N ALA A 107 -14.17 -23.52 5.48
CA ALA A 107 -14.36 -24.58 6.45
C ALA A 107 -14.85 -23.99 7.78
N VAL A 108 -15.93 -24.51 8.30
CA VAL A 108 -16.70 -23.96 9.45
C VAL A 108 -15.96 -24.00 10.76
N GLU A 109 -15.06 -24.94 10.92
CA GLU A 109 -14.36 -25.17 12.18
C GLU A 109 -13.16 -24.21 12.41
N ASN A 110 -12.75 -23.48 11.38
CA ASN A 110 -11.65 -22.54 11.50
C ASN A 110 -12.18 -21.12 11.70
N THR A 111 -12.41 -20.76 12.94
CA THR A 111 -12.24 -19.38 13.37
C THR A 111 -10.74 -19.05 13.18
N ASP A 112 -10.33 -18.77 11.94
CA ASP A 112 -8.96 -18.38 11.68
C ASP A 112 -8.66 -17.15 12.53
N LEU A 113 -7.82 -17.36 13.51
CA LEU A 113 -7.18 -16.25 14.20
C LEU A 113 -6.18 -15.64 13.23
N TYR A 114 -6.23 -14.35 13.11
CA TYR A 114 -5.29 -13.62 12.29
C TYR A 114 -4.19 -13.01 13.15
N GLU A 115 -2.99 -13.04 12.65
CA GLU A 115 -1.90 -12.26 13.18
C GLU A 115 -1.53 -11.18 12.18
N TYR A 116 -1.26 -9.99 12.68
CA TYR A 116 -0.93 -8.83 11.88
C TYR A 116 0.17 -8.00 12.53
N CYS A 117 0.88 -7.24 11.71
CA CYS A 117 1.93 -6.34 12.13
C CYS A 117 2.07 -5.22 11.10
N LEU A 118 2.23 -3.99 11.56
CA LEU A 118 2.69 -2.88 10.74
C LEU A 118 4.16 -2.64 11.08
N GLU A 119 5.07 -3.13 10.26
CA GLU A 119 6.52 -2.94 10.47
C GLU A 119 6.86 -1.46 10.49
N GLU A 120 7.87 -1.07 11.23
CA GLU A 120 8.29 0.30 11.57
C GLU A 120 7.32 1.04 12.51
N TYR A 121 6.16 0.45 12.85
CA TYR A 121 5.21 0.98 13.82
C TYR A 121 4.97 0.04 14.99
N ASP A 122 4.69 -1.23 14.70
CA ASP A 122 4.46 -2.28 15.70
C ASP A 122 5.77 -2.97 16.06
N LYS A 123 5.99 -3.23 17.35
CA LYS A 123 7.18 -3.95 17.82
C LYS A 123 7.09 -5.46 17.62
N GLU A 124 5.88 -5.99 17.64
CA GLU A 124 5.62 -7.43 17.60
C GLU A 124 4.34 -7.72 16.81
N TRP A 125 4.18 -8.96 16.37
CA TRP A 125 2.95 -9.45 15.81
C TRP A 125 1.82 -9.40 16.83
N LYS A 126 0.66 -8.92 16.41
CA LYS A 126 -0.55 -8.82 17.22
C LYS A 126 -1.57 -9.85 16.75
N THR A 127 -2.25 -10.51 17.69
CA THR A 127 -3.30 -11.46 17.37
C THR A 127 -4.65 -10.74 17.34
N LEU A 128 -5.38 -10.90 16.25
CA LEU A 128 -6.76 -10.43 16.13
C LEU A 128 -7.70 -11.49 16.67
N MET A 129 -8.22 -11.26 17.87
CA MET A 129 -9.06 -12.23 18.60
C MET A 129 -10.44 -12.41 17.99
N LYS A 130 -10.94 -11.43 17.23
CA LYS A 130 -12.27 -11.48 16.61
C LYS A 130 -12.34 -10.53 15.41
N GLY A 131 -13.02 -11.00 14.36
CA GLY A 131 -13.23 -10.21 13.15
C GLY A 131 -12.08 -10.36 12.15
N ASN A 132 -12.09 -9.50 11.14
CA ASN A 132 -11.20 -9.54 10.00
C ASN A 132 -10.77 -8.14 9.56
N GLN A 133 -10.84 -7.16 10.46
CA GLN A 133 -10.49 -5.77 10.18
C GLN A 133 -9.52 -5.24 11.22
N VAL A 134 -8.53 -4.50 10.75
CA VAL A 134 -7.54 -3.81 11.57
C VAL A 134 -7.46 -2.36 11.14
N SER A 135 -7.36 -1.45 12.10
CA SER A 135 -7.27 -0.01 11.84
C SER A 135 -6.06 0.59 12.54
N TYR A 136 -5.37 1.44 11.82
CA TYR A 136 -4.30 2.29 12.34
C TYR A 136 -4.71 3.75 12.18
N THR A 137 -4.54 4.51 13.24
CA THR A 137 -4.92 5.93 13.30
C THR A 137 -3.70 6.79 13.57
N GLU A 138 -3.71 8.00 13.01
CA GLU A 138 -2.66 9.00 13.23
C GLU A 138 -1.25 8.48 12.94
N LEU A 139 -1.11 7.71 11.84
CA LEU A 139 0.20 7.20 11.45
C LEU A 139 1.16 8.36 11.17
N PRO A 140 2.34 8.39 11.79
CA PRO A 140 3.38 9.36 11.48
C PRO A 140 3.81 9.29 10.01
N VAL A 141 4.48 10.33 9.54
CA VAL A 141 5.15 10.31 8.24
C VAL A 141 6.21 9.21 8.24
N GLY A 142 6.14 8.31 7.28
CA GLY A 142 7.02 7.15 7.23
C GLY A 142 6.65 6.18 6.13
N ASP A 143 7.44 5.12 6.06
CA ASP A 143 7.28 4.01 5.14
C ASP A 143 7.10 2.74 5.97
N TYR A 144 5.95 2.10 5.82
CA TYR A 144 5.51 0.98 6.64
C TYR A 144 5.19 -0.23 5.77
N MET A 145 5.30 -1.42 6.34
CA MET A 145 4.85 -2.65 5.70
C MET A 145 3.77 -3.32 6.55
N PHE A 146 2.51 -3.25 6.09
CA PHE A 146 1.44 -4.01 6.71
C PHE A 146 1.55 -5.47 6.30
N ARG A 147 1.56 -6.36 7.28
CA ARG A 147 1.61 -7.81 7.09
C ARG A 147 0.48 -8.48 7.84
N VAL A 148 -0.14 -9.45 7.20
CA VAL A 148 -1.19 -10.27 7.80
C VAL A 148 -1.02 -11.72 7.39
N ARG A 149 -1.29 -12.62 8.33
CA ARG A 149 -1.26 -14.08 8.13
C ARG A 149 -2.34 -14.76 8.94
N ALA A 150 -2.74 -15.96 8.55
CA ALA A 150 -3.54 -16.81 9.39
C ALA A 150 -2.64 -17.47 10.43
N ALA A 151 -3.08 -17.56 11.69
CA ALA A 151 -2.32 -18.20 12.75
C ALA A 151 -2.10 -19.70 12.47
N SER A 152 -3.00 -20.32 11.70
CA SER A 152 -2.90 -21.71 11.23
C SER A 152 -1.77 -21.93 10.22
N ASN A 153 -1.34 -20.88 9.49
CA ASN A 153 -0.24 -20.95 8.54
C ASN A 153 0.65 -19.69 8.59
N PRO A 154 1.59 -19.62 9.53
CA PRO A 154 2.48 -18.46 9.70
C PRO A 154 3.40 -18.18 8.51
N ALA A 155 3.60 -19.14 7.61
CA ALA A 155 4.45 -18.97 6.43
C ALA A 155 3.75 -18.20 5.29
N ALA A 156 2.42 -18.26 5.21
CA ALA A 156 1.64 -17.62 4.16
C ALA A 156 1.25 -16.19 4.58
N ILE A 157 2.07 -15.21 4.18
CA ILE A 157 1.92 -13.80 4.56
C ILE A 157 1.45 -13.01 3.35
N LYS A 158 0.41 -12.18 3.51
CA LYS A 158 0.11 -11.06 2.60
C LYS A 158 0.73 -9.78 3.16
N ALA A 159 1.44 -9.06 2.30
CA ALA A 159 2.06 -7.78 2.64
C ALA A 159 1.54 -6.66 1.75
N VAL A 160 1.40 -5.46 2.31
CA VAL A 160 1.04 -4.21 1.60
C VAL A 160 1.88 -3.08 2.17
N ARG A 161 2.57 -2.36 1.31
CA ARG A 161 3.36 -1.18 1.67
C ARG A 161 2.44 0.01 1.91
N VAL A 162 2.68 0.77 2.98
CA VAL A 162 1.93 1.97 3.34
C VAL A 162 2.91 3.12 3.48
N VAL A 163 2.82 4.10 2.61
CA VAL A 163 3.68 5.28 2.62
C VAL A 163 2.86 6.48 3.07
N VAL A 164 3.19 7.05 4.23
CA VAL A 164 2.60 8.31 4.70
C VAL A 164 3.51 9.45 4.29
N ALA A 165 3.11 10.20 3.26
CA ALA A 165 3.87 11.32 2.74
C ALA A 165 3.63 12.57 3.57
N GLY A 166 4.73 13.19 4.05
CA GLY A 166 4.68 14.48 4.70
C GLY A 166 4.35 15.59 3.71
N ASN A 167 3.51 16.53 4.14
CA ASN A 167 3.37 17.78 3.40
C ASN A 167 4.66 18.58 3.65
N THR A 168 5.54 18.63 2.66
CA THR A 168 6.79 19.40 2.75
C THR A 168 6.60 20.83 2.24
N PRO A 169 6.00 21.75 3.02
CA PRO A 169 5.90 23.15 2.63
C PRO A 169 7.29 23.75 2.41
N PHE A 170 8.31 23.17 3.05
CA PHE A 170 9.69 23.61 3.01
C PHE A 170 10.29 23.60 1.58
N ILE A 171 10.00 22.58 0.76
CA ILE A 171 10.46 22.52 -0.63
C ILE A 171 9.84 23.65 -1.46
N ARG A 172 8.56 23.97 -1.25
CA ARG A 172 7.90 25.11 -1.91
C ARG A 172 8.57 26.44 -1.57
N TRP A 173 8.92 26.66 -0.29
CA TRP A 173 9.61 27.86 0.15
C TRP A 173 11.04 27.96 -0.40
N ILE A 174 11.77 26.85 -0.51
CA ILE A 174 13.11 26.81 -1.14
C ILE A 174 13.01 27.22 -2.62
N VAL A 175 12.04 26.72 -3.36
CA VAL A 175 11.85 27.08 -4.77
C VAL A 175 11.51 28.57 -4.91
N VAL A 176 10.58 29.10 -4.09
CA VAL A 176 10.25 30.53 -4.12
C VAL A 176 11.47 31.37 -3.77
N LEU A 177 12.22 31.00 -2.73
CA LEU A 177 13.44 31.72 -2.32
C LEU A 177 14.50 31.71 -3.44
N SER A 178 14.70 30.59 -4.12
CA SER A 178 15.65 30.49 -5.24
C SER A 178 15.29 31.39 -6.40
N VAL A 179 14.00 31.47 -6.74
CA VAL A 179 13.50 32.39 -7.79
C VAL A 179 13.74 33.85 -7.42
N VAL A 180 13.44 34.22 -6.17
CA VAL A 180 13.68 35.58 -5.66
C VAL A 180 15.15 35.94 -5.73
N VAL A 181 16.06 35.05 -5.31
CA VAL A 181 17.50 35.27 -5.38
C VAL A 181 17.96 35.44 -6.82
N CYS A 182 17.47 34.61 -7.75
CA CYS A 182 17.78 34.76 -9.19
C CYS A 182 17.33 36.11 -9.74
N CYS A 183 16.12 36.56 -9.39
CA CYS A 183 15.63 37.90 -9.81
C CYS A 183 16.50 39.04 -9.29
N ILE A 184 16.94 38.96 -8.01
CA ILE A 184 17.84 39.94 -7.43
C ILE A 184 19.19 39.96 -8.17
N LEU A 185 19.76 38.79 -8.45
CA LEU A 185 21.02 38.70 -9.19
C LEU A 185 20.93 39.27 -10.61
N ILE A 186 19.82 39.01 -11.32
CA ILE A 186 19.54 39.57 -12.64
C ILE A 186 19.43 41.09 -12.55
N TYR A 187 18.75 41.62 -11.54
CA TYR A 187 18.62 43.07 -11.34
C TYR A 187 19.99 43.73 -11.09
N PHE A 188 20.82 43.18 -10.22
CA PHE A 188 22.19 43.66 -9.98
C PHE A 188 23.04 43.56 -11.23
N TYR A 189 22.96 42.46 -11.98
CA TYR A 189 23.73 42.29 -13.22
C TYR A 189 23.33 43.30 -14.30
N SER A 190 22.03 43.57 -14.46
CA SER A 190 21.53 44.60 -15.36
C SER A 190 22.01 46.02 -15.00
N GLY A 191 22.04 46.33 -13.70
CA GLY A 191 22.60 47.60 -13.19
C GLY A 191 24.09 47.76 -13.45
N LEU A 192 24.87 46.67 -13.27
CA LEU A 192 26.30 46.65 -13.60
C LEU A 192 26.54 46.82 -15.09
N LEU A 193 25.76 46.14 -15.94
CA LEU A 193 25.85 46.33 -17.41
C LEU A 193 25.53 47.75 -17.85
N GLY A 194 24.54 48.40 -17.20
CA GLY A 194 24.22 49.81 -17.47
C GLY A 194 25.41 50.72 -17.12
N LYS A 195 26.04 50.57 -15.96
CA LYS A 195 27.24 51.33 -15.58
C LYS A 195 28.41 51.04 -16.50
N TYR A 196 28.60 49.80 -16.94
CA TYR A 196 29.67 49.45 -17.88
C TYR A 196 29.47 50.11 -19.26
N ARG A 197 28.23 50.17 -19.78
CA ARG A 197 27.90 50.85 -21.05
C ARG A 197 28.15 52.35 -20.95
N THR A 198 27.70 53.01 -19.90
CA THR A 198 27.96 54.46 -19.73
C THR A 198 29.45 54.77 -19.59
N MET A 199 30.20 53.91 -18.88
CA MET A 199 31.66 54.10 -18.76
C MET A 199 32.36 53.92 -20.11
N LYS A 200 31.94 52.93 -20.91
CA LYS A 200 32.48 52.69 -22.25
C LYS A 200 32.17 53.83 -23.21
N GLU A 201 30.97 54.40 -23.17
CA GLU A 201 30.60 55.59 -23.95
C GLU A 201 31.43 56.80 -23.56
N TYR A 202 31.65 57.01 -22.25
CA TYR A 202 32.51 58.10 -21.76
C TYR A 202 33.93 57.97 -22.22
N ILE A 203 34.52 56.75 -22.21
CA ILE A 203 35.89 56.50 -22.68
C ILE A 203 35.98 56.77 -24.20
N ASN A 204 35.01 56.25 -24.98
CA ASN A 204 35.01 56.49 -26.42
C ASN A 204 34.94 57.97 -26.78
N LYS A 205 34.05 58.75 -26.12
CA LYS A 205 33.93 60.19 -26.33
C LYS A 205 35.22 60.94 -26.00
N LYS A 206 35.90 60.52 -24.95
CA LYS A 206 37.18 61.11 -24.54
C LYS A 206 38.30 60.77 -25.53
N THR A 207 38.30 59.59 -26.11
CA THR A 207 39.26 59.15 -27.14
C THR A 207 39.07 59.94 -28.42
N GLU A 208 37.82 60.09 -28.89
CA GLU A 208 37.47 60.88 -30.09
C GLU A 208 37.91 62.36 -29.95
N SER A 209 37.58 62.98 -28.82
CA SER A 209 38.00 64.36 -28.52
C SER A 209 39.51 64.51 -28.47
N SER A 210 40.25 63.53 -28.02
CA SER A 210 41.68 63.52 -27.96
C SER A 210 42.36 63.36 -29.36
N GLU A 211 41.72 62.58 -30.24
CA GLU A 211 42.10 62.41 -31.61
C GLU A 211 41.84 63.68 -32.44
N GLU A 212 40.71 64.33 -32.26
CA GLU A 212 40.37 65.61 -32.90
C GLU A 212 41.34 66.71 -32.52
N ASN A 213 41.65 66.86 -31.23
CA ASN A 213 42.68 67.79 -30.77
C ASN A 213 44.09 67.49 -31.35
N ARG A 214 44.42 66.23 -31.58
CA ARG A 214 45.71 65.90 -32.29
C ARG A 214 45.68 66.28 -33.73
N LYS A 215 44.59 66.05 -34.44
CA LYS A 215 44.46 66.43 -35.88
C LYS A 215 44.55 67.93 -36.07
N GLU A 216 43.88 68.69 -35.19
CA GLU A 216 43.99 70.17 -35.26
C GLU A 216 45.44 70.68 -35.01
N LYS A 217 46.18 70.06 -34.12
CA LYS A 217 47.60 70.38 -33.88
C LYS A 217 48.49 70.12 -35.07
N TYR A 218 48.20 69.02 -35.80
CA TYR A 218 48.97 68.72 -37.03
C TYR A 218 48.62 69.59 -38.26
N GLN A 219 47.41 70.23 -38.25
CA GLN A 219 47.00 71.16 -39.32
C GLN A 219 47.54 72.59 -39.13
N LYS A 220 47.97 72.96 -37.93
CA LYS A 220 48.51 74.28 -37.58
C LYS A 220 50.04 74.35 -37.57
N SER A 221 50.71 73.29 -37.87
CA SER A 221 52.20 73.21 -38.04
C SER A 221 52.55 73.07 -39.51
#